data_2307fc820c68b6c25e05d9acf3387264
#
_entry.id   2307fc820c68b6c25e05d9acf3387264
#
_cell.length_a   1.000
_cell.length_b   1.000
_cell.length_c   1.000
_cell.angle_alpha   90.00
_cell.angle_beta   90.00
_cell.angle_gamma   90.00
#
_symmetry.space_group_name_H-M   'P 1'
#
loop_
_entity.id
_entity.type
_entity.pdbx_description
1 polymer ?
#
loop_
_entity_poly.entity_id
_entity_poly.type
_entity_poly.pdbx_seq_one_letter_code
_entity_poly.pdbx_strand_id
1 'polypeptide(L)'
;MTELFRQLLAKRKLGKDFLHPRYEDLFDPLKLRGVKAAVARIEQARAEKEQIVIYGDYDADGVTASIVMHDALCEFGCVEPKIVLPDRFRDGYGMNLPAVDKIESMGAQLVVTVDCGSGSEETIAALRKKEIETIVTDHH
;
A
#
# COMPACT_ATOMS: atom_id res chain seq x y z
N MET A 1 0.79 27.82 25.36
CA MET A 1 -0.23 27.67 24.27
C MET A 1 -0.89 29.02 24.05
N THR A 2 -0.83 29.57 22.84
CA THR A 2 -1.39 30.89 22.51
C THR A 2 -2.93 30.87 22.49
N GLU A 3 -3.57 32.01 22.68
CA GLU A 3 -5.03 32.14 22.64
C GLU A 3 -5.59 31.70 21.26
N LEU A 4 -4.94 32.16 20.19
CA LEU A 4 -5.31 31.76 18.82
C LEU A 4 -5.32 30.23 18.63
N PHE A 5 -4.31 29.54 19.17
CA PHE A 5 -4.22 28.08 19.05
C PHE A 5 -5.36 27.38 19.82
N ARG A 6 -5.72 27.87 21.01
CA ARG A 6 -6.88 27.37 21.77
C ARG A 6 -8.18 27.53 21.00
N GLN A 7 -8.39 28.70 20.39
CA GLN A 7 -9.58 28.97 19.57
C GLN A 7 -9.66 28.05 18.34
N LEU A 8 -8.52 27.76 17.69
CA LEU A 8 -8.46 26.81 16.55
C LEU A 8 -8.83 25.39 16.97
N LEU A 9 -8.31 24.91 18.10
CA LEU A 9 -8.65 23.61 18.64
C LEU A 9 -10.14 23.50 18.98
N ALA A 10 -10.67 24.52 19.66
CA ALA A 10 -12.09 24.58 20.01
C ALA A 10 -12.99 24.58 18.77
N LYS A 11 -12.64 25.40 17.77
CA LYS A 11 -13.39 25.49 16.49
C LYS A 11 -13.39 24.16 15.73
N ARG A 12 -12.27 23.41 15.78
CA ARG A 12 -12.12 22.10 15.13
C ARG A 12 -12.56 20.94 16.02
N LYS A 13 -13.04 21.20 17.23
CA LYS A 13 -13.46 20.20 18.23
C LYS A 13 -12.35 19.17 18.55
N LEU A 14 -11.10 19.62 18.55
CA LEU A 14 -9.94 18.78 18.83
C LEU A 14 -9.63 18.78 20.32
N GLY A 15 -9.52 17.61 20.92
CA GLY A 15 -9.21 17.42 22.34
C GLY A 15 -7.72 17.28 22.65
N LYS A 16 -7.42 16.93 23.90
CA LYS A 16 -6.05 16.71 24.36
C LYS A 16 -5.36 15.55 23.62
N ASP A 17 -6.09 14.53 23.22
CA ASP A 17 -5.57 13.34 22.54
C ASP A 17 -4.98 13.69 21.17
N PHE A 18 -5.54 14.70 20.49
CA PHE A 18 -4.95 15.23 19.25
C PHE A 18 -3.57 15.87 19.48
N LEU A 19 -3.35 16.50 20.63
CA LEU A 19 -2.07 17.15 20.96
C LEU A 19 -1.02 16.22 21.54
N HIS A 20 -1.46 15.09 22.08
CA HIS A 20 -0.62 14.10 22.73
C HIS A 20 -1.05 12.70 22.25
N PRO A 21 -0.89 12.39 20.95
CA PRO A 21 -1.30 11.11 20.40
C PRO A 21 -0.48 9.98 21.05
N ARG A 22 -1.13 8.87 21.34
CA ARG A 22 -0.51 7.67 21.88
C ARG A 22 -0.76 6.51 20.92
N TYR A 23 0.07 5.47 21.02
CA TYR A 23 -0.09 4.28 20.18
C TYR A 23 -1.46 3.60 20.41
N GLU A 24 -1.96 3.61 21.65
CA GLU A 24 -3.26 3.03 22.02
C GLU A 24 -4.45 3.79 21.42
N ASP A 25 -4.24 5.04 20.99
CA ASP A 25 -5.28 5.88 20.37
C ASP A 25 -5.41 5.62 18.86
N LEU A 26 -4.54 4.76 18.28
CA LEU A 26 -4.60 4.39 16.88
C LEU A 26 -5.90 3.65 16.56
N PHE A 27 -6.41 3.92 15.37
CA PHE A 27 -7.58 3.22 14.88
C PHE A 27 -7.25 1.74 14.63
N ASP A 28 -8.15 0.84 15.04
CA ASP A 28 -8.00 -0.59 14.78
C ASP A 28 -7.99 -0.84 13.25
N PRO A 29 -6.87 -1.30 12.67
CA PRO A 29 -6.74 -1.49 11.23
C PRO A 29 -7.72 -2.51 10.66
N LEU A 30 -8.19 -3.46 11.46
CA LEU A 30 -9.17 -4.46 11.02
C LEU A 30 -10.57 -3.89 10.76
N LYS A 31 -10.81 -2.64 11.19
CA LYS A 31 -12.04 -1.89 10.87
C LYS A 31 -11.97 -1.19 9.52
N LEU A 32 -10.79 -1.07 8.91
CA LEU A 32 -10.66 -0.55 7.55
C LEU A 32 -11.28 -1.53 6.55
N ARG A 33 -11.99 -0.96 5.58
CA ARG A 33 -12.65 -1.76 4.54
C ARG A 33 -11.59 -2.52 3.72
N GLY A 34 -11.82 -3.81 3.51
CA GLY A 34 -10.95 -4.65 2.68
C GLY A 34 -9.76 -5.27 3.41
N VAL A 35 -9.33 -4.76 4.57
CA VAL A 35 -8.14 -5.28 5.28
C VAL A 35 -8.24 -6.76 5.59
N LYS A 36 -9.39 -7.25 6.08
CA LYS A 36 -9.55 -8.68 6.37
C LYS A 36 -9.38 -9.56 5.13
N ALA A 37 -9.89 -9.13 3.97
CA ALA A 37 -9.73 -9.86 2.71
C ALA A 37 -8.28 -9.81 2.23
N ALA A 38 -7.63 -8.65 2.35
CA ALA A 38 -6.22 -8.49 1.99
C ALA A 38 -5.31 -9.38 2.84
N VAL A 39 -5.53 -9.42 4.17
CA VAL A 39 -4.79 -10.29 5.08
C VAL A 39 -4.96 -11.76 4.70
N ALA A 40 -6.21 -12.21 4.50
CA ALA A 40 -6.48 -13.60 4.09
C ALA A 40 -5.78 -13.95 2.76
N ARG A 41 -5.75 -13.02 1.79
CA ARG A 41 -5.06 -13.23 0.51
C ARG A 41 -3.54 -13.31 0.67
N ILE A 42 -2.95 -12.50 1.55
CA ILE A 42 -1.52 -12.58 1.86
C ILE A 42 -1.19 -13.89 2.60
N GLU A 43 -2.04 -14.33 3.52
CA GLU A 43 -1.90 -15.64 4.19
C GLU A 43 -1.90 -16.79 3.19
N GLN A 44 -2.78 -16.74 2.18
CA GLN A 44 -2.80 -17.71 1.09
C GLN A 44 -1.48 -17.66 0.29
N ALA A 45 -1.04 -16.47 -0.15
CA ALA A 45 0.20 -16.31 -0.88
C ALA A 45 1.41 -16.89 -0.12
N ARG A 46 1.46 -16.67 1.21
CA ARG A 46 2.48 -17.28 2.06
C ARG A 46 2.40 -18.81 2.06
N ALA A 47 1.22 -19.36 2.25
CA ALA A 47 1.02 -20.82 2.32
C ALA A 47 1.37 -21.52 1.00
N GLU A 48 1.04 -20.90 -0.12
CA GLU A 48 1.27 -21.40 -1.47
C GLU A 48 2.65 -21.02 -2.03
N LYS A 49 3.45 -20.25 -1.27
CA LYS A 49 4.76 -19.74 -1.65
C LYS A 49 4.73 -18.92 -2.94
N GLU A 50 3.68 -18.14 -3.13
CA GLU A 50 3.53 -17.26 -4.28
C GLU A 50 4.55 -16.13 -4.28
N GLN A 51 4.97 -15.71 -5.47
CA GLN A 51 5.77 -14.51 -5.63
C GLN A 51 4.89 -13.28 -5.52
N ILE A 52 5.16 -12.46 -4.50
CA ILE A 52 4.53 -11.15 -4.32
C ILE A 52 5.41 -10.09 -4.97
N VAL A 53 4.80 -9.17 -5.70
CA VAL A 53 5.43 -7.94 -6.19
C VAL A 53 4.79 -6.76 -5.48
N ILE A 54 5.61 -5.92 -4.87
CA ILE A 54 5.21 -4.64 -4.29
C ILE A 54 5.41 -3.57 -5.37
N TYR A 55 4.36 -2.83 -5.69
CA TYR A 55 4.42 -1.72 -6.61
C TYR A 55 4.16 -0.42 -5.85
N GLY A 56 5.20 0.40 -5.68
CA GLY A 56 5.12 1.69 -4.97
C GLY A 56 5.15 2.89 -5.91
N ASP A 57 4.89 4.07 -5.35
CA ASP A 57 5.17 5.32 -6.07
C ASP A 57 6.66 5.68 -5.98
N TYR A 58 7.10 6.61 -6.82
CA TYR A 58 8.50 7.05 -6.93
C TYR A 58 8.91 8.11 -5.90
N ASP A 59 7.98 8.65 -5.14
CA ASP A 59 8.27 9.69 -4.15
C ASP A 59 8.70 9.11 -2.79
N ALA A 60 8.88 9.99 -1.79
CA ALA A 60 9.36 9.56 -0.47
C ALA A 60 8.37 8.65 0.23
N ASP A 61 7.07 8.88 0.07
CA ASP A 61 6.03 8.11 0.74
C ASP A 61 5.93 6.71 0.10
N GLY A 62 5.89 6.63 -1.25
CA GLY A 62 5.87 5.36 -1.97
C GLY A 62 7.11 4.51 -1.74
N VAL A 63 8.30 5.13 -1.73
CA VAL A 63 9.57 4.41 -1.45
C VAL A 63 9.59 3.86 -0.03
N THR A 64 9.23 4.67 0.97
CA THR A 64 9.24 4.23 2.36
C THR A 64 8.14 3.20 2.64
N ALA A 65 6.94 3.38 2.07
CA ALA A 65 5.86 2.41 2.16
C ALA A 65 6.25 1.06 1.54
N SER A 66 6.99 1.07 0.41
CA SER A 66 7.49 -0.14 -0.24
C SER A 66 8.46 -0.91 0.67
N ILE A 67 9.35 -0.22 1.37
CA ILE A 67 10.29 -0.85 2.31
C ILE A 67 9.54 -1.45 3.50
N VAL A 68 8.61 -0.69 4.10
CA VAL A 68 7.79 -1.16 5.23
C VAL A 68 6.98 -2.41 4.84
N MET A 69 6.35 -2.40 3.66
CA MET A 69 5.60 -3.56 3.16
C MET A 69 6.50 -4.76 2.91
N HIS A 70 7.68 -4.54 2.30
CA HIS A 70 8.66 -5.58 2.04
C HIS A 70 9.09 -6.27 3.34
N ASP A 71 9.52 -5.49 4.33
CA ASP A 71 10.01 -6.02 5.60
C ASP A 71 8.89 -6.75 6.36
N ALA A 72 7.67 -6.21 6.34
CA ALA A 72 6.51 -6.85 6.95
C ALA A 72 6.18 -8.20 6.32
N LEU A 73 6.22 -8.31 4.99
CA LEU A 73 5.95 -9.56 4.28
C LEU A 73 7.07 -10.60 4.50
N CYS A 74 8.34 -10.16 4.55
CA CYS A 74 9.47 -11.02 4.89
C CYS A 74 9.34 -11.55 6.34
N GLU A 75 9.04 -10.68 7.31
CA GLU A 75 8.84 -11.07 8.70
C GLU A 75 7.63 -12.00 8.87
N PHE A 76 6.59 -11.81 8.06
CA PHE A 76 5.42 -12.69 8.03
C PHE A 76 5.74 -14.07 7.43
N GLY A 77 6.90 -14.24 6.78
CA GLY A 77 7.36 -15.50 6.21
C GLY A 77 6.87 -15.77 4.78
N CYS A 78 6.55 -14.73 4.04
CA CYS A 78 6.32 -14.82 2.60
C CYS A 78 7.65 -15.11 1.86
N VAL A 79 7.56 -15.59 0.61
CA VAL A 79 8.70 -15.57 -0.31
C VAL A 79 9.16 -14.12 -0.45
N GLU A 80 10.47 -13.88 -0.47
CA GLU A 80 11.04 -12.53 -0.55
C GLU A 80 10.37 -11.72 -1.65
N PRO A 81 9.64 -10.64 -1.31
CA PRO A 81 8.90 -9.85 -2.28
C PRO A 81 9.84 -9.08 -3.18
N LYS A 82 9.42 -8.84 -4.41
CA LYS A 82 10.14 -7.98 -5.34
C LYS A 82 9.51 -6.58 -5.34
N ILE A 83 10.32 -5.55 -5.37
CA ILE A 83 9.85 -4.16 -5.41
C ILE A 83 9.97 -3.62 -6.84
N VAL A 84 8.91 -2.96 -7.30
CA VAL A 84 8.86 -2.19 -8.54
C VAL A 84 8.48 -0.76 -8.21
N LEU A 85 9.33 0.17 -8.59
CA LEU A 85 9.05 1.60 -8.56
C LEU A 85 9.04 2.13 -9.99
N PRO A 86 8.10 3.01 -10.36
CA PRO A 86 8.10 3.65 -11.66
C PRO A 86 9.24 4.68 -11.77
N ASP A 87 9.71 4.91 -12.98
CA ASP A 87 10.62 6.01 -13.26
C ASP A 87 9.81 7.30 -13.41
N ARG A 88 10.12 8.31 -12.59
CA ARG A 88 9.40 9.58 -12.56
C ARG A 88 9.31 10.27 -13.92
N PHE A 89 10.32 10.11 -14.75
CA PHE A 89 10.45 10.81 -16.04
C PHE A 89 9.89 10.01 -17.22
N ARG A 90 9.77 8.69 -17.09
CA ARG A 90 9.35 7.78 -18.16
C ARG A 90 7.93 7.24 -17.95
N ASP A 91 7.61 6.90 -16.74
CA ASP A 91 6.41 6.10 -16.44
C ASP A 91 5.24 6.97 -15.93
N GLY A 92 5.54 8.16 -15.39
CA GLY A 92 4.53 9.02 -14.77
C GLY A 92 4.03 8.47 -13.41
N TYR A 93 2.95 9.06 -12.92
CA TYR A 93 2.33 8.67 -11.64
C TYR A 93 1.44 7.44 -11.81
N GLY A 94 1.48 6.57 -10.80
CA GLY A 94 0.63 5.40 -10.72
C GLY A 94 1.12 4.21 -11.53
N MET A 95 0.36 3.12 -11.46
CA MET A 95 0.68 1.88 -12.16
C MET A 95 0.18 1.93 -13.61
N ASN A 96 1.08 1.79 -14.57
CA ASN A 96 0.81 1.88 -15.99
C ASN A 96 0.85 0.52 -16.71
N LEU A 97 0.35 0.45 -17.95
CA LEU A 97 0.32 -0.81 -18.71
C LEU A 97 1.72 -1.42 -18.94
N PRO A 98 2.80 -0.68 -19.25
CA PRO A 98 4.15 -1.25 -19.34
C PRO A 98 4.62 -1.97 -18.06
N ALA A 99 4.12 -1.57 -16.87
CA ALA A 99 4.46 -2.24 -15.64
C ALA A 99 3.89 -3.67 -15.57
N VAL A 100 2.79 -3.97 -16.28
CA VAL A 100 2.15 -5.31 -16.29
C VAL A 100 3.11 -6.35 -16.81
N ASP A 101 3.78 -6.11 -17.93
CA ASP A 101 4.72 -7.07 -18.53
C ASP A 101 5.96 -7.26 -17.62
N LYS A 102 6.43 -6.19 -16.98
CA LYS A 102 7.51 -6.26 -16.01
C LYS A 102 7.14 -7.11 -14.80
N ILE A 103 5.95 -6.91 -14.25
CA ILE A 103 5.42 -7.65 -13.10
C ILE A 103 5.25 -9.13 -13.46
N GLU A 104 4.66 -9.43 -14.63
CA GLU A 104 4.52 -10.80 -15.12
C GLU A 104 5.87 -11.51 -15.29
N SER A 105 6.87 -10.82 -15.86
CA SER A 105 8.22 -11.37 -16.05
C SER A 105 8.92 -11.72 -14.73
N MET A 106 8.49 -11.13 -13.63
CA MET A 106 8.97 -11.44 -12.29
C MET A 106 8.32 -12.69 -11.68
N GLY A 107 7.35 -13.29 -12.36
CA GLY A 107 6.60 -14.46 -11.87
C GLY A 107 5.59 -14.12 -10.80
N ALA A 108 5.07 -12.90 -10.77
CA ALA A 108 4.11 -12.46 -9.78
C ALA A 108 2.79 -13.23 -9.87
N GLN A 109 2.24 -13.61 -8.74
CA GLN A 109 0.87 -14.12 -8.58
C GLN A 109 0.01 -13.13 -7.79
N LEU A 110 0.67 -12.29 -6.97
CA LEU A 110 0.02 -11.22 -6.23
C LEU A 110 0.83 -9.92 -6.37
N VAL A 111 0.13 -8.83 -6.64
CA VAL A 111 0.66 -7.46 -6.56
C VAL A 111 0.07 -6.78 -5.34
N VAL A 112 0.91 -6.12 -4.55
CA VAL A 112 0.46 -5.22 -3.50
C VAL A 112 0.92 -3.82 -3.88
N THR A 113 -0.01 -2.94 -4.21
CA THR A 113 0.36 -1.53 -4.44
C THR A 113 0.44 -0.79 -3.12
N VAL A 114 1.37 0.14 -3.00
CA VAL A 114 1.51 1.01 -1.84
C VAL A 114 1.63 2.45 -2.31
N ASP A 115 0.84 3.33 -1.69
CA ASP A 115 0.81 4.76 -1.99
C ASP A 115 0.41 5.10 -3.45
N CYS A 116 -0.25 4.17 -4.11
CA CYS A 116 -0.77 4.31 -5.46
C CYS A 116 -1.77 3.20 -5.79
N GLY A 117 -2.44 3.31 -6.94
CA GLY A 117 -3.25 2.23 -7.50
C GLY A 117 -4.76 2.50 -7.53
N SER A 118 -5.28 3.43 -6.76
CA SER A 118 -6.73 3.75 -6.74
C SER A 118 -7.26 4.16 -8.10
N GLY A 119 -6.44 4.83 -8.92
CA GLY A 119 -6.79 5.24 -10.29
C GLY A 119 -6.31 4.27 -11.39
N SER A 120 -5.80 3.09 -11.06
CA SER A 120 -5.15 2.18 -12.01
C SER A 120 -6.06 1.04 -12.48
N GLU A 121 -7.35 1.30 -12.68
CA GLU A 121 -8.36 0.27 -13.01
C GLU A 121 -8.00 -0.54 -14.26
N GLU A 122 -7.52 0.11 -15.33
CA GLU A 122 -7.15 -0.53 -16.59
C GLU A 122 -5.97 -1.49 -16.38
N THR A 123 -4.96 -1.06 -15.65
CA THR A 123 -3.76 -1.84 -15.35
C THR A 123 -4.10 -3.05 -14.46
N ILE A 124 -4.93 -2.84 -13.44
CA ILE A 124 -5.42 -3.92 -12.57
C ILE A 124 -6.22 -4.94 -13.38
N ALA A 125 -7.06 -4.49 -14.32
CA ALA A 125 -7.80 -5.38 -15.20
C ALA A 125 -6.86 -6.18 -16.13
N ALA A 126 -5.76 -5.57 -16.59
CA ALA A 126 -4.75 -6.25 -17.39
C ALA A 126 -3.98 -7.31 -16.57
N LEU A 127 -3.60 -7.00 -15.33
CA LEU A 127 -2.99 -7.98 -14.40
C LEU A 127 -3.94 -9.18 -14.16
N ARG A 128 -5.21 -8.89 -13.90
CA ARG A 128 -6.22 -9.95 -13.70
C ARG A 128 -6.38 -10.87 -14.89
N LYS A 129 -6.25 -10.39 -16.15
CA LYS A 129 -6.27 -11.23 -17.36
C LYS A 129 -5.09 -12.17 -17.44
N LYS A 130 -4.01 -11.88 -16.73
CA LYS A 130 -2.81 -12.69 -16.59
C LYS A 130 -2.82 -13.53 -15.30
N GLU A 131 -3.99 -13.65 -14.65
CA GLU A 131 -4.19 -14.38 -13.40
C GLU A 131 -3.36 -13.83 -12.22
N ILE A 132 -2.96 -12.56 -12.30
CA ILE A 132 -2.26 -11.85 -11.23
C ILE A 132 -3.26 -11.03 -10.44
N GLU A 133 -3.44 -11.35 -9.16
CA GLU A 133 -4.33 -10.62 -8.27
C GLU A 133 -3.68 -9.33 -7.72
N THR A 134 -4.49 -8.38 -7.32
CA THR A 134 -3.98 -7.09 -6.83
C THR A 134 -4.67 -6.68 -5.53
N ILE A 135 -3.87 -6.32 -4.54
CA ILE A 135 -4.30 -5.61 -3.33
C ILE A 135 -3.86 -4.17 -3.48
N VAL A 136 -4.80 -3.23 -3.36
CA VAL A 136 -4.49 -1.80 -3.44
C VAL A 136 -4.47 -1.22 -2.03
N THR A 137 -3.33 -0.62 -1.64
CA THR A 137 -3.19 0.18 -0.42
C THR A 137 -2.78 1.60 -0.82
N ASP A 138 -3.76 2.50 -0.77
CA ASP A 138 -3.63 3.86 -1.29
C ASP A 138 -4.48 4.82 -0.45
N HIS A 139 -4.11 6.08 -0.44
CA HIS A 139 -4.83 7.14 0.28
C HIS A 139 -5.23 8.34 -0.60
N HIS A 140 -4.99 8.26 -1.90
CA HIS A 140 -5.35 9.30 -2.88
C HIS A 140 -6.81 9.25 -3.31
#